data_1e133b125ffd7b67bfbe6ffd1dbdffbe
#
_entry.id   1e133b125ffd7b67bfbe6ffd1dbdffbe
#
_cell.length_a   1.000
_cell.length_b   1.000
_cell.length_c   1.000
_cell.angle_alpha   90.00
_cell.angle_beta   90.00
_cell.angle_gamma   90.00
#
_symmetry.space_group_name_H-M   'P 1'
#
loop_
_entity.id
_entity.type
_entity.pdbx_description
1 polymer ?
#
loop_
_entity_poly.entity_id
_entity_poly.type
_entity_poly.pdbx_seq_one_letter_code
_entity_poly.pdbx_strand_id
1 'polypeptide(L)'
;MNYFYFNNFNSITDKQCFLFGNDELYSANEQIESIDIEGGRIGELIREKGYKNLTIKRTLQINDEDYNKVNELLEWLKIISDNRLQFKKHKNKCYKVKYVNIESIKNIGGATRIEVAFICYPHIYNFEEREEALNIGENTINIKGIGALPILKFSCSSKTNVTIAVNGQETIIENCEGNITLDTSLMLCNSSTKGNLKVNGDYITLVKGDNTINLTSSADGAVSNITVKRNEVYLF
;
A
#
# COMPACT_ATOMS: atom_id res chain seq x y z
N MET A 1 3.58 20.54 -18.77
CA MET A 1 3.45 19.12 -19.13
C MET A 1 3.16 18.33 -17.88
N ASN A 2 2.21 17.41 -17.94
CA ASN A 2 1.86 16.53 -16.84
C ASN A 2 2.69 15.25 -16.95
N TYR A 3 3.31 14.84 -15.84
CA TYR A 3 4.08 13.62 -15.72
C TYR A 3 3.61 12.80 -14.52
N PHE A 4 4.03 11.56 -14.48
CA PHE A 4 3.84 10.68 -13.34
C PHE A 4 5.12 9.88 -13.07
N TYR A 5 5.28 9.46 -11.83
CA TYR A 5 6.27 8.46 -11.43
C TYR A 5 5.58 7.11 -11.29
N PHE A 6 6.17 6.11 -11.87
CA PHE A 6 5.73 4.73 -11.75
C PHE A 6 6.91 3.80 -11.95
N ASN A 7 6.95 2.72 -11.21
CA ASN A 7 7.95 1.68 -11.39
C ASN A 7 9.39 2.24 -11.36
N ASN A 8 9.66 3.16 -10.42
CA ASN A 8 10.92 3.88 -10.19
C ASN A 8 11.36 4.87 -11.29
N PHE A 9 10.54 5.13 -12.30
CA PHE A 9 10.88 6.03 -13.40
C PHE A 9 9.90 7.19 -13.52
N ASN A 10 10.42 8.33 -13.94
CA ASN A 10 9.61 9.45 -14.37
C ASN A 10 9.17 9.24 -15.82
N SER A 11 7.88 9.40 -16.08
CA SER A 11 7.33 9.14 -17.42
C SER A 11 7.92 10.04 -18.53
N ILE A 12 8.30 11.28 -18.22
CA ILE A 12 8.84 12.21 -19.23
C ILE A 12 10.36 12.05 -19.37
N THR A 13 11.11 12.17 -18.25
CA THR A 13 12.58 12.23 -18.32
C THR A 13 13.21 10.90 -18.70
N ASP A 14 12.61 9.80 -18.21
CA ASP A 14 13.21 8.47 -18.36
C ASP A 14 12.55 7.65 -19.45
N LYS A 15 11.26 7.89 -19.74
CA LYS A 15 10.48 7.11 -20.71
C LYS A 15 9.96 7.91 -21.91
N GLN A 16 10.23 9.22 -21.96
CA GLN A 16 9.76 10.13 -23.02
C GLN A 16 8.24 10.01 -23.29
N CYS A 17 7.49 9.67 -22.24
CA CYS A 17 6.06 9.41 -22.27
C CYS A 17 5.30 10.53 -21.58
N PHE A 18 4.35 11.12 -22.29
CA PHE A 18 3.55 12.24 -21.83
C PHE A 18 2.17 11.76 -21.38
N LEU A 19 1.68 12.34 -20.28
CA LEU A 19 0.31 12.17 -19.86
C LEU A 19 -0.59 13.12 -20.64
N PHE A 20 -1.54 12.56 -21.38
CA PHE A 20 -2.54 13.33 -22.14
C PHE A 20 -3.83 13.46 -21.31
N GLY A 21 -4.37 14.70 -21.24
CA GLY A 21 -5.57 15.01 -20.47
C GLY A 21 -5.28 15.68 -19.12
N ASN A 22 -6.33 15.87 -18.33
CA ASN A 22 -6.26 16.49 -17.02
C ASN A 22 -5.98 15.48 -15.92
N ASP A 23 -5.24 15.91 -14.90
CA ASP A 23 -5.10 15.12 -13.67
C ASP A 23 -6.39 15.23 -12.84
N GLU A 24 -7.01 14.10 -12.61
CA GLU A 24 -8.17 13.96 -11.74
C GLU A 24 -7.77 13.24 -10.45
N LEU A 25 -8.40 13.62 -9.35
CA LEU A 25 -8.31 12.88 -8.10
C LEU A 25 -9.30 11.71 -8.16
N TYR A 26 -8.84 10.54 -7.74
CA TYR A 26 -9.66 9.33 -7.69
C TYR A 26 -9.81 8.89 -6.24
N SER A 27 -11.04 8.62 -5.86
CA SER A 27 -11.39 7.99 -4.58
C SER A 27 -12.05 6.65 -4.85
N ALA A 28 -11.80 5.69 -3.99
CA ALA A 28 -12.45 4.39 -4.08
C ALA A 28 -13.89 4.47 -3.57
N ASN A 29 -14.78 3.73 -4.24
CA ASN A 29 -16.15 3.60 -3.79
C ASN A 29 -16.25 2.56 -2.67
N GLU A 30 -16.97 2.89 -1.61
CA GLU A 30 -17.37 1.96 -0.57
C GLU A 30 -18.26 0.86 -1.14
N GLN A 31 -18.07 -0.36 -0.65
CA GLN A 31 -18.99 -1.47 -0.91
C GLN A 31 -19.98 -1.55 0.24
N ILE A 32 -21.19 -1.15 -0.05
CA ILE A 32 -22.31 -1.20 0.90
C ILE A 32 -23.26 -2.31 0.45
N GLU A 33 -23.62 -3.21 1.34
CA GLU A 33 -24.69 -4.19 1.15
C GLU A 33 -25.89 -3.76 1.97
N SER A 34 -27.01 -3.62 1.29
CA SER A 34 -28.31 -3.35 1.90
C SER A 34 -29.01 -4.68 2.12
N ILE A 35 -29.46 -4.96 3.32
CA ILE A 35 -30.15 -6.19 3.70
C ILE A 35 -31.55 -5.80 4.15
N ASP A 36 -32.56 -6.21 3.40
CA ASP A 36 -33.96 -6.03 3.78
C ASP A 36 -34.29 -6.86 5.03
N ILE A 37 -34.84 -6.21 6.05
CA ILE A 37 -35.32 -6.91 7.24
C ILE A 37 -36.82 -7.16 7.07
N GLU A 38 -37.20 -8.40 6.83
CA GLU A 38 -38.57 -8.82 6.66
C GLU A 38 -39.40 -8.48 7.92
N GLY A 39 -40.44 -7.63 7.78
CA GLY A 39 -41.26 -7.18 8.90
C GLY A 39 -40.66 -6.04 9.73
N GLY A 40 -39.51 -5.51 9.37
CA GLY A 40 -38.82 -4.41 10.08
C GLY A 40 -39.50 -3.07 9.81
N ARG A 41 -39.83 -2.31 10.89
CA ARG A 41 -40.34 -0.93 10.81
C ARG A 41 -39.24 0.12 10.57
N ILE A 42 -37.96 -0.27 10.48
CA ILE A 42 -36.79 0.61 10.56
C ILE A 42 -35.89 0.38 9.33
N GLY A 43 -36.46 0.33 8.11
CA GLY A 43 -35.65 0.33 6.88
C GLY A 43 -34.68 -0.86 6.72
N GLU A 44 -33.66 -0.65 5.89
CA GLU A 44 -32.65 -1.65 5.53
C GLU A 44 -31.48 -1.68 6.54
N LEU A 45 -30.93 -2.87 6.81
CA LEU A 45 -29.65 -2.99 7.50
C LEU A 45 -28.51 -2.74 6.53
N ILE A 46 -27.66 -1.76 6.82
CA ILE A 46 -26.48 -1.44 6.01
C ILE A 46 -25.28 -2.22 6.55
N ARG A 47 -24.64 -2.98 5.69
CA ARG A 47 -23.39 -3.69 5.99
C ARG A 47 -22.27 -3.14 5.11
N GLU A 48 -21.27 -2.55 5.73
CA GLU A 48 -20.05 -2.13 5.05
C GLU A 48 -19.18 -3.34 4.69
N LYS A 49 -18.80 -3.48 3.42
CA LYS A 49 -17.92 -4.57 2.90
C LYS A 49 -16.51 -4.08 2.55
N GLY A 50 -16.17 -2.82 2.93
CA GLY A 50 -14.89 -2.18 2.58
C GLY A 50 -14.95 -1.45 1.24
N TYR A 51 -13.83 -1.38 0.53
CA TYR A 51 -13.68 -0.56 -0.67
C TYR A 51 -13.38 -1.40 -1.92
N LYS A 52 -13.89 -0.97 -3.08
CA LYS A 52 -13.54 -1.55 -4.38
C LYS A 52 -12.15 -1.09 -4.80
N ASN A 53 -11.47 -1.93 -5.60
CA ASN A 53 -10.25 -1.50 -6.28
C ASN A 53 -10.51 -0.22 -7.08
N LEU A 54 -9.54 0.67 -7.07
CA LEU A 54 -9.59 1.90 -7.81
C LEU A 54 -9.06 1.66 -9.24
N THR A 55 -9.80 2.12 -10.25
CA THR A 55 -9.37 2.07 -11.64
C THR A 55 -9.05 3.48 -12.13
N ILE A 56 -7.79 3.74 -12.46
CA ILE A 56 -7.32 5.03 -12.96
C ILE A 56 -7.02 4.89 -14.46
N LYS A 57 -7.90 5.44 -15.28
CA LYS A 57 -7.71 5.43 -16.74
C LYS A 57 -6.90 6.64 -17.19
N ARG A 58 -5.92 6.42 -18.06
CA ARG A 58 -5.06 7.48 -18.62
C ARG A 58 -4.74 7.19 -20.08
N THR A 59 -4.58 8.28 -20.83
CA THR A 59 -4.01 8.23 -22.16
C THR A 59 -2.55 8.70 -22.10
N LEU A 60 -1.66 7.86 -22.50
CA LEU A 60 -0.23 8.12 -22.62
C LEU A 60 0.11 8.40 -24.07
N GLN A 61 1.05 9.32 -24.32
CA GLN A 61 1.52 9.63 -25.65
C GLN A 61 3.05 9.60 -25.68
N ILE A 62 3.60 8.94 -26.69
CA ILE A 62 5.00 9.06 -27.09
C ILE A 62 5.04 9.68 -28.48
N ASN A 63 6.00 10.60 -28.72
CA ASN A 63 6.19 11.22 -30.02
C ASN A 63 7.10 10.34 -30.88
N ASP A 64 6.70 9.10 -31.07
CA ASP A 64 7.41 8.08 -31.82
C ASP A 64 6.43 6.99 -32.26
N GLU A 65 6.70 6.38 -33.41
CA GLU A 65 5.96 5.24 -33.94
C GLU A 65 6.84 3.99 -34.01
N ASP A 66 8.09 4.04 -33.49
CA ASP A 66 8.99 2.90 -33.46
C ASP A 66 8.43 1.81 -32.55
N TYR A 67 8.22 0.65 -33.13
CA TYR A 67 7.69 -0.53 -32.44
C TYR A 67 8.52 -0.91 -31.20
N ASN A 68 9.86 -0.78 -31.28
CA ASN A 68 10.74 -1.15 -30.16
C ASN A 68 10.50 -0.24 -28.95
N LYS A 69 10.40 1.09 -29.17
CA LYS A 69 10.12 2.05 -28.11
C LYS A 69 8.73 1.86 -27.49
N VAL A 70 7.74 1.55 -28.33
CA VAL A 70 6.40 1.22 -27.85
C VAL A 70 6.47 -0.03 -26.98
N ASN A 71 7.18 -1.07 -27.41
CA ASN A 71 7.32 -2.31 -26.66
C ASN A 71 8.04 -2.10 -25.32
N GLU A 72 9.15 -1.35 -25.29
CA GLU A 72 9.85 -0.98 -24.04
C GLU A 72 8.92 -0.24 -23.06
N LEU A 73 8.05 0.65 -23.56
CA LEU A 73 7.08 1.33 -22.74
C LEU A 73 6.02 0.37 -22.18
N LEU A 74 5.55 -0.57 -23.00
CA LEU A 74 4.60 -1.60 -22.56
C LEU A 74 5.20 -2.53 -21.51
N GLU A 75 6.46 -2.93 -21.68
CA GLU A 75 7.19 -3.74 -20.70
C GLU A 75 7.34 -2.99 -19.36
N TRP A 76 7.75 -1.72 -19.41
CA TRP A 76 7.82 -0.88 -18.21
C TRP A 76 6.47 -0.80 -17.47
N LEU A 77 5.36 -0.68 -18.19
CA LEU A 77 4.02 -0.61 -17.60
C LEU A 77 3.57 -1.96 -17.03
N LYS A 78 3.96 -3.08 -17.64
CA LYS A 78 3.49 -4.44 -17.27
C LYS A 78 4.34 -5.12 -16.21
N ILE A 79 5.67 -4.92 -16.23
CA ILE A 79 6.60 -5.55 -15.29
C ILE A 79 6.79 -4.62 -14.10
N ILE A 80 6.02 -4.83 -13.05
CA ILE A 80 6.00 -3.93 -11.89
C ILE A 80 7.05 -4.38 -10.87
N SER A 81 8.11 -3.58 -10.69
CA SER A 81 9.10 -3.72 -9.61
C SER A 81 8.82 -2.80 -8.43
N ASP A 82 8.25 -1.61 -8.70
CA ASP A 82 7.73 -0.68 -7.71
C ASP A 82 6.30 -0.30 -8.07
N ASN A 83 5.36 -0.63 -7.20
CA ASN A 83 3.94 -0.45 -7.49
C ASN A 83 3.39 0.95 -7.18
N ARG A 84 4.25 1.90 -6.79
CA ARG A 84 3.85 3.27 -6.46
C ARG A 84 3.62 4.08 -7.73
N LEU A 85 2.42 4.61 -7.87
CA LEU A 85 2.01 5.53 -8.95
C LEU A 85 1.76 6.90 -8.35
N GLN A 86 2.59 7.89 -8.68
CA GLN A 86 2.46 9.27 -8.22
C GLN A 86 2.26 10.21 -9.39
N PHE A 87 1.19 10.99 -9.37
CA PHE A 87 0.98 12.09 -10.33
C PHE A 87 1.61 13.38 -9.81
N LYS A 88 2.09 14.22 -10.71
CA LYS A 88 2.76 15.50 -10.41
C LYS A 88 2.04 16.36 -9.38
N LYS A 89 0.70 16.42 -9.43
CA LYS A 89 -0.11 17.23 -8.51
C LYS A 89 -0.21 16.65 -7.11
N HIS A 90 0.03 15.36 -6.95
CA HIS A 90 -0.12 14.66 -5.69
C HIS A 90 1.21 14.63 -4.93
N LYS A 91 1.65 15.80 -4.42
CA LYS A 91 2.89 15.90 -3.66
C LYS A 91 2.87 14.93 -2.47
N ASN A 92 3.89 14.07 -2.43
CA ASN A 92 4.08 13.06 -1.37
C ASN A 92 2.92 12.05 -1.18
N LYS A 93 2.05 11.89 -2.20
CA LYS A 93 0.98 10.89 -2.20
C LYS A 93 1.08 10.02 -3.44
N CYS A 94 0.75 8.74 -3.30
CA CYS A 94 0.74 7.78 -4.39
C CYS A 94 -0.42 6.79 -4.27
N TYR A 95 -0.75 6.19 -5.39
CA TYR A 95 -1.59 4.98 -5.46
C TYR A 95 -0.68 3.76 -5.52
N LYS A 96 -1.10 2.64 -4.94
CA LYS A 96 -0.40 1.36 -5.09
C LYS A 96 -1.08 0.54 -6.19
N VAL A 97 -0.39 0.33 -7.30
CA VAL A 97 -0.88 -0.39 -8.47
C VAL A 97 -0.80 -1.89 -8.24
N LYS A 98 -1.87 -2.62 -8.55
CA LYS A 98 -1.89 -4.09 -8.56
C LYS A 98 -1.43 -4.64 -9.91
N TYR A 99 -1.97 -4.07 -10.99
CA TYR A 99 -1.61 -4.41 -12.37
C TYR A 99 -2.08 -3.30 -13.31
N VAL A 100 -1.54 -3.31 -14.54
CA VAL A 100 -1.87 -2.35 -15.59
C VAL A 100 -2.51 -3.08 -16.77
N ASN A 101 -3.67 -2.60 -17.19
CA ASN A 101 -4.32 -3.02 -18.43
C ASN A 101 -4.01 -2.03 -19.54
N ILE A 102 -3.58 -2.55 -20.70
CA ILE A 102 -3.48 -1.77 -21.94
C ILE A 102 -4.80 -1.95 -22.66
N GLU A 103 -5.57 -0.87 -22.79
CA GLU A 103 -6.90 -0.89 -23.40
C GLU A 103 -6.82 -0.72 -24.92
N SER A 104 -5.96 0.20 -25.39
CA SER A 104 -5.76 0.41 -26.84
C SER A 104 -4.40 1.03 -27.16
N ILE A 105 -3.92 0.83 -28.37
CA ILE A 105 -2.71 1.47 -28.94
C ILE A 105 -3.10 1.99 -30.31
N LYS A 106 -2.85 3.29 -30.56
CA LYS A 106 -3.21 3.98 -31.80
C LYS A 106 -2.07 4.86 -32.27
N ASN A 107 -1.68 4.74 -33.53
CA ASN A 107 -0.74 5.66 -34.16
C ASN A 107 -1.51 6.83 -34.77
N ILE A 108 -1.11 8.06 -34.42
CA ILE A 108 -1.80 9.28 -34.83
C ILE A 108 -0.73 10.32 -35.20
N GLY A 109 -0.48 10.48 -36.51
CA GLY A 109 0.33 11.59 -37.05
C GLY A 109 1.75 11.69 -36.49
N GLY A 110 2.50 10.60 -36.49
CA GLY A 110 3.88 10.54 -35.99
C GLY A 110 4.01 10.36 -34.46
N ALA A 111 2.91 10.05 -33.80
CA ALA A 111 2.89 9.77 -32.36
C ALA A 111 2.07 8.52 -32.07
N THR A 112 2.45 7.78 -31.04
CA THR A 112 1.68 6.65 -30.53
C THR A 112 0.93 7.05 -29.27
N ARG A 113 -0.38 6.81 -29.23
CA ARG A 113 -1.23 6.96 -28.05
C ARG A 113 -1.60 5.59 -27.50
N ILE A 114 -1.48 5.47 -26.19
CA ILE A 114 -1.76 4.23 -25.45
C ILE A 114 -2.78 4.55 -24.36
N GLU A 115 -3.94 3.90 -24.43
CA GLU A 115 -4.95 3.98 -23.38
C GLU A 115 -4.65 2.90 -22.34
N VAL A 116 -4.44 3.31 -21.11
CA VAL A 116 -4.08 2.43 -19.99
C VAL A 116 -5.05 2.57 -18.84
N ALA A 117 -5.31 1.47 -18.15
CA ALA A 117 -6.02 1.46 -16.88
C ALA A 117 -5.10 0.88 -15.79
N PHE A 118 -4.71 1.72 -14.84
CA PHE A 118 -4.03 1.30 -13.62
C PHE A 118 -5.07 0.79 -12.64
N ILE A 119 -5.01 -0.49 -12.29
CA ILE A 119 -5.86 -1.07 -11.26
C ILE A 119 -5.10 -1.01 -9.95
N CYS A 120 -5.61 -0.20 -9.02
CA CYS A 120 -4.94 0.14 -7.78
C CYS A 120 -5.67 -0.41 -6.55
N TYR A 121 -4.96 -0.52 -5.44
CA TYR A 121 -5.59 -0.64 -4.13
C TYR A 121 -6.49 0.58 -3.85
N PRO A 122 -7.50 0.44 -2.99
CA PRO A 122 -8.55 1.46 -2.87
C PRO A 122 -8.09 2.78 -2.23
N HIS A 123 -6.98 2.79 -1.53
CA HIS A 123 -6.54 3.95 -0.77
C HIS A 123 -5.36 4.68 -1.41
N ILE A 124 -5.14 5.91 -0.97
CA ILE A 124 -3.94 6.68 -1.26
C ILE A 124 -2.96 6.50 -0.09
N TYR A 125 -1.67 6.45 -0.42
CA TYR A 125 -0.57 6.23 0.52
C TYR A 125 0.42 7.39 0.46
N ASN A 126 1.26 7.54 1.48
CA ASN A 126 2.42 8.41 1.37
C ASN A 126 3.42 7.83 0.37
N PHE A 127 3.96 8.67 -0.52
CA PHE A 127 4.98 8.24 -1.49
C PHE A 127 6.29 7.92 -0.77
N GLU A 128 6.70 8.82 0.12
CA GLU A 128 7.83 8.61 1.02
C GLU A 128 7.30 8.27 2.41
N GLU A 129 7.58 7.07 2.85
CA GLU A 129 7.30 6.62 4.21
C GLU A 129 8.62 6.41 4.94
N ARG A 130 8.74 7.05 6.10
CA ARG A 130 9.90 6.90 6.97
C ARG A 130 9.69 5.72 7.91
N GLU A 131 10.77 5.00 8.16
CA GLU A 131 10.84 4.05 9.27
C GLU A 131 11.15 4.83 10.55
N GLU A 132 10.39 4.57 11.60
CA GLU A 132 10.56 5.15 12.93
C GLU A 132 11.06 4.07 13.88
N ALA A 133 12.05 4.41 14.71
CA ALA A 133 12.54 3.52 15.75
C ALA A 133 11.53 3.44 16.90
N LEU A 134 11.31 2.22 17.38
CA LEU A 134 10.53 1.94 18.59
C LEU A 134 11.42 1.32 19.66
N ASN A 135 10.96 1.39 20.90
CA ASN A 135 11.59 0.74 22.04
C ASN A 135 10.77 -0.46 22.50
N ILE A 136 11.40 -1.39 23.21
CA ILE A 136 10.68 -2.37 24.05
C ILE A 136 9.86 -1.61 25.07
N GLY A 137 8.63 -2.04 25.31
CA GLY A 137 7.65 -1.35 26.16
C GLY A 137 6.71 -0.46 25.35
N GLU A 138 6.20 0.56 26.02
CA GLU A 138 5.18 1.44 25.47
C GLU A 138 5.75 2.50 24.53
N ASN A 139 5.10 2.66 23.39
CA ASN A 139 5.40 3.67 22.37
C ASN A 139 4.09 4.33 21.92
N THR A 140 4.15 5.59 21.51
CA THR A 140 2.98 6.30 20.95
C THR A 140 3.25 6.67 19.50
N ILE A 141 2.32 6.31 18.60
CA ILE A 141 2.36 6.67 17.18
C ILE A 141 1.10 7.43 16.80
N ASN A 142 1.25 8.63 16.25
CA ASN A 142 0.13 9.42 15.74
C ASN A 142 -0.09 9.17 14.24
N ILE A 143 -1.32 8.78 13.86
CA ILE A 143 -1.75 8.53 12.49
C ILE A 143 -2.61 9.69 11.99
N LYS A 144 -2.19 10.29 10.87
CA LYS A 144 -2.89 11.42 10.23
C LYS A 144 -3.93 10.97 9.21
N GLY A 145 -3.73 9.79 8.59
CA GLY A 145 -4.66 9.17 7.66
C GLY A 145 -5.93 8.68 8.34
N ILE A 146 -6.79 7.98 7.60
CA ILE A 146 -7.98 7.32 8.14
C ILE A 146 -7.62 6.08 8.97
N GLY A 147 -6.42 5.53 8.78
CA GLY A 147 -5.84 4.41 9.49
C GLY A 147 -4.47 4.07 8.93
N ALA A 148 -3.87 2.99 9.45
CA ALA A 148 -2.63 2.47 8.91
C ALA A 148 -2.52 0.95 9.10
N LEU A 149 -1.84 0.30 8.17
CA LEU A 149 -1.48 -1.12 8.20
C LEU A 149 0.05 -1.21 8.30
N PRO A 150 0.61 -1.14 9.51
CA PRO A 150 2.02 -0.96 9.71
C PRO A 150 2.84 -2.17 9.27
N ILE A 151 4.10 -1.91 8.90
CA ILE A 151 5.12 -2.94 8.75
C ILE A 151 6.10 -2.75 9.91
N LEU A 152 6.19 -3.76 10.78
CA LEU A 152 7.16 -3.78 11.86
C LEU A 152 8.34 -4.66 11.49
N LYS A 153 9.53 -4.18 11.81
CA LYS A 153 10.78 -4.95 11.67
C LYS A 153 11.52 -4.92 12.99
N PHE A 154 12.09 -6.05 13.38
CA PHE A 154 12.91 -6.17 14.56
C PHE A 154 13.84 -7.37 14.46
N SER A 155 14.88 -7.41 15.29
CA SER A 155 15.86 -8.49 15.33
C SER A 155 15.77 -9.24 16.65
N CYS A 156 15.77 -10.58 16.57
CA CYS A 156 15.81 -11.48 17.73
C CYS A 156 17.15 -12.20 17.78
N SER A 157 17.93 -11.97 18.83
CA SER A 157 19.24 -12.61 19.06
C SER A 157 19.14 -14.07 19.50
N SER A 158 18.01 -14.46 20.05
CA SER A 158 17.68 -15.83 20.48
C SER A 158 16.20 -16.12 20.24
N LYS A 159 15.84 -17.38 20.24
CA LYS A 159 14.44 -17.82 20.09
C LYS A 159 13.57 -17.26 21.19
N THR A 160 12.58 -16.45 20.85
CA THR A 160 11.66 -15.81 21.78
C THR A 160 10.25 -15.66 21.18
N ASN A 161 9.24 -15.45 22.04
CA ASN A 161 7.93 -15.00 21.59
C ASN A 161 7.86 -13.48 21.76
N VAL A 162 7.30 -12.79 20.78
CA VAL A 162 7.10 -11.34 20.82
C VAL A 162 5.61 -11.06 20.85
N THR A 163 5.19 -10.30 21.84
CA THR A 163 3.81 -9.81 21.96
C THR A 163 3.77 -8.34 21.60
N ILE A 164 2.87 -7.98 20.73
CA ILE A 164 2.63 -6.62 20.29
C ILE A 164 1.18 -6.28 20.62
N ALA A 165 0.98 -5.40 21.58
CA ALA A 165 -0.34 -4.91 21.96
C ALA A 165 -0.56 -3.52 21.38
N VAL A 166 -1.69 -3.30 20.69
CA VAL A 166 -2.08 -2.03 20.12
C VAL A 166 -3.49 -1.69 20.54
N ASN A 167 -3.65 -0.57 21.25
CA ASN A 167 -4.96 -0.10 21.72
C ASN A 167 -5.77 -1.19 22.44
N GLY A 168 -5.10 -2.10 23.17
CA GLY A 168 -5.72 -3.20 23.91
C GLY A 168 -5.94 -4.50 23.12
N GLN A 169 -5.62 -4.55 21.82
CA GLN A 169 -5.59 -5.78 21.03
C GLN A 169 -4.19 -6.39 21.05
N GLU A 170 -4.07 -7.69 21.17
CA GLU A 170 -2.78 -8.38 21.23
C GLU A 170 -2.54 -9.26 19.99
N THR A 171 -1.32 -9.19 19.49
CA THR A 171 -0.77 -10.06 18.45
C THR A 171 0.47 -10.75 19.01
N ILE A 172 0.51 -12.08 19.01
CA ILE A 172 1.65 -12.86 19.50
C ILE A 172 2.33 -13.55 18.33
N ILE A 173 3.62 -13.30 18.17
CA ILE A 173 4.46 -13.95 17.16
C ILE A 173 5.29 -15.01 17.87
N GLU A 174 5.09 -16.26 17.50
CA GLU A 174 5.76 -17.39 18.15
C GLU A 174 7.11 -17.70 17.52
N ASN A 175 8.08 -18.10 18.37
CA ASN A 175 9.37 -18.61 17.94
C ASN A 175 10.19 -17.68 17.06
N CYS A 176 10.16 -16.37 17.33
CA CYS A 176 10.95 -15.35 16.62
C CYS A 176 12.46 -15.64 16.79
N GLU A 177 13.21 -15.59 15.68
CA GLU A 177 14.67 -15.70 15.65
C GLU A 177 15.21 -15.05 14.36
N GLY A 178 16.34 -14.34 14.45
CA GLY A 178 16.88 -13.56 13.35
C GLY A 178 16.12 -12.27 13.09
N ASN A 179 16.12 -11.79 11.86
CA ASN A 179 15.39 -10.57 11.47
C ASN A 179 13.94 -10.91 11.13
N ILE A 180 13.03 -10.25 11.82
CA ILE A 180 11.59 -10.47 11.68
C ILE A 180 10.97 -9.29 10.94
N THR A 181 10.07 -9.60 10.02
CA THR A 181 9.21 -8.61 9.35
C THR A 181 7.76 -9.04 9.49
N LEU A 182 6.97 -8.23 10.19
CA LEU A 182 5.52 -8.35 10.29
C LEU A 182 4.89 -7.33 9.35
N ASP A 183 4.33 -7.78 8.23
CA ASP A 183 3.56 -6.95 7.30
C ASP A 183 2.06 -7.19 7.55
N THR A 184 1.43 -6.20 8.17
CA THR A 184 0.00 -6.32 8.53
C THR A 184 -0.91 -6.14 7.33
N SER A 185 -0.44 -5.48 6.27
CA SER A 185 -1.22 -5.29 5.02
C SER A 185 -1.34 -6.58 4.21
N LEU A 186 -0.32 -7.43 4.28
CA LEU A 186 -0.29 -8.74 3.62
C LEU A 186 -0.70 -9.87 4.58
N MET A 187 -0.89 -9.59 5.87
CA MET A 187 -1.12 -10.59 6.92
C MET A 187 -0.02 -11.65 6.95
N LEU A 188 1.23 -11.22 6.86
CA LEU A 188 2.41 -12.08 6.80
C LEU A 188 3.42 -11.70 7.88
N CYS A 189 4.03 -12.73 8.49
CA CYS A 189 5.15 -12.57 9.39
C CYS A 189 6.29 -13.50 8.94
N ASN A 190 7.43 -12.92 8.59
CA ASN A 190 8.59 -13.63 8.09
C ASN A 190 9.81 -13.48 9.00
N SER A 191 10.56 -14.56 9.16
CA SER A 191 11.88 -14.58 9.77
C SER A 191 12.95 -14.85 8.71
N SER A 192 14.07 -14.16 8.80
CA SER A 192 15.24 -14.42 7.92
C SER A 192 15.83 -15.83 8.08
N THR A 193 15.59 -16.49 9.19
CA THR A 193 16.13 -17.82 9.52
C THR A 193 15.11 -18.95 9.38
N LYS A 194 13.81 -18.66 9.56
CA LYS A 194 12.76 -19.70 9.64
C LYS A 194 11.67 -19.59 8.57
N GLY A 195 11.69 -18.52 7.75
CA GLY A 195 10.59 -18.25 6.82
C GLY A 195 9.34 -17.76 7.55
N ASN A 196 8.16 -18.23 7.13
CA ASN A 196 6.88 -17.78 7.71
C ASN A 196 6.74 -18.21 9.18
N LEU A 197 6.41 -17.26 10.03
CA LEU A 197 6.13 -17.48 11.44
C LEU A 197 4.62 -17.53 11.71
N LYS A 198 4.26 -18.29 12.75
CA LYS A 198 2.88 -18.33 13.24
C LYS A 198 2.58 -17.08 14.03
N VAL A 199 1.48 -16.44 13.67
CA VAL A 199 0.90 -15.29 14.37
C VAL A 199 -0.41 -15.73 15.03
N ASN A 200 -0.53 -15.48 16.32
CA ASN A 200 -1.77 -15.69 17.07
C ASN A 200 -2.39 -14.33 17.41
N GLY A 201 -3.70 -14.23 17.33
CA GLY A 201 -4.44 -12.98 17.44
C GLY A 201 -4.61 -12.27 16.08
N ASP A 202 -5.16 -11.08 16.13
CA ASP A 202 -5.42 -10.28 14.95
C ASP A 202 -4.16 -9.50 14.51
N TYR A 203 -4.01 -9.28 13.20
CA TYR A 203 -2.94 -8.41 12.71
C TYR A 203 -3.22 -6.96 13.10
N ILE A 204 -2.16 -6.29 13.54
CA ILE A 204 -2.21 -4.93 14.08
C ILE A 204 -2.77 -3.96 13.05
N THR A 205 -3.70 -3.13 13.48
CA THR A 205 -4.18 -1.97 12.73
C THR A 205 -4.05 -0.71 13.59
N LEU A 206 -3.65 0.40 12.98
CA LEU A 206 -3.59 1.70 13.66
C LEU A 206 -4.77 2.55 13.19
N VAL A 207 -5.44 3.19 14.14
CA VAL A 207 -6.56 4.09 13.88
C VAL A 207 -6.08 5.54 13.77
N LYS A 208 -6.90 6.43 13.24
CA LYS A 208 -6.62 7.87 13.20
C LYS A 208 -6.40 8.43 14.60
N GLY A 209 -5.37 9.26 14.77
CA GLY A 209 -4.97 9.84 16.04
C GLY A 209 -3.86 9.06 16.73
N ASP A 210 -3.76 9.18 18.04
CA ASP A 210 -2.72 8.54 18.84
C ASP A 210 -3.04 7.06 19.09
N ASN A 211 -2.03 6.23 18.84
CA ASN A 211 -2.08 4.79 19.06
C ASN A 211 -0.98 4.41 20.05
N THR A 212 -1.34 3.68 21.08
CA THR A 212 -0.37 3.12 22.02
C THR A 212 0.02 1.72 21.54
N ILE A 213 1.32 1.52 21.28
CA ILE A 213 1.91 0.24 20.89
C ILE A 213 2.82 -0.22 22.02
N ASN A 214 2.53 -1.36 22.61
CA ASN A 214 3.36 -1.97 23.62
C ASN A 214 4.01 -3.25 23.08
N LEU A 215 5.35 -3.29 23.09
CA LEU A 215 6.16 -4.39 22.61
C LEU A 215 6.81 -5.11 23.78
N THR A 216 6.54 -6.40 23.93
CA THR A 216 7.15 -7.23 24.97
C THR A 216 7.73 -8.51 24.38
N SER A 217 8.70 -9.08 25.08
CA SER A 217 9.37 -10.31 24.70
C SER A 217 9.40 -11.31 25.85
N SER A 218 9.23 -12.59 25.56
CA SER A 218 9.31 -13.65 26.56
C SER A 218 10.75 -13.87 27.09
N ALA A 219 11.78 -13.35 26.39
CA ALA A 219 13.17 -13.38 26.83
C ALA A 219 13.72 -11.97 26.89
N ASP A 220 14.20 -11.56 28.04
CA ASP A 220 14.75 -10.23 28.28
C ASP A 220 15.96 -9.95 27.36
N GLY A 221 16.01 -8.76 26.78
CA GLY A 221 17.11 -8.32 25.91
C GLY A 221 17.23 -9.07 24.56
N ALA A 222 16.32 -10.02 24.28
CA ALA A 222 16.37 -10.79 23.03
C ALA A 222 15.98 -9.99 21.79
N VAL A 223 15.18 -8.92 21.94
CA VAL A 223 14.65 -8.11 20.84
C VAL A 223 15.37 -6.76 20.76
N SER A 224 15.77 -6.38 19.55
CA SER A 224 16.48 -5.14 19.25
C SER A 224 16.13 -4.60 17.86
N ASN A 225 16.63 -3.38 17.54
CA ASN A 225 16.47 -2.74 16.23
C ASN A 225 15.02 -2.69 15.74
N ILE A 226 14.12 -2.30 16.65
CA ILE A 226 12.70 -2.25 16.33
C ILE A 226 12.41 -1.01 15.52
N THR A 227 11.81 -1.19 14.34
CA THR A 227 11.34 -0.09 13.50
C THR A 227 9.92 -0.34 13.02
N VAL A 228 9.20 0.74 12.79
CA VAL A 228 7.86 0.72 12.22
C VAL A 228 7.80 1.62 10.99
N LYS A 229 7.27 1.08 9.91
CA LYS A 229 6.82 1.82 8.75
C LYS A 229 5.30 1.92 8.84
N ARG A 230 4.76 3.14 8.97
CA ARG A 230 3.34 3.33 9.31
C ARG A 230 2.39 2.80 8.25
N ASN A 231 2.73 2.97 6.96
CA ASN A 231 1.89 2.58 5.82
C ASN A 231 0.47 3.19 5.94
N GLU A 232 0.43 4.50 6.22
CA GLU A 232 -0.80 5.25 6.41
C GLU A 232 -1.66 5.26 5.16
N VAL A 233 -2.97 5.12 5.34
CA VAL A 233 -3.97 5.15 4.27
C VAL A 233 -4.84 6.40 4.36
N TYR A 234 -5.19 6.94 3.19
CA TYR A 234 -5.98 8.17 3.04
C TYR A 234 -7.11 7.91 2.05
N LEU A 235 -8.21 8.66 2.17
CA LEU A 235 -9.28 8.63 1.17
C LEU A 235 -8.89 9.41 -0.09
N PHE A 236 -8.21 10.54 0.08
CA PHE A 236 -7.51 11.38 -0.95
C PHE A 236 -6.58 12.40 -0.29
#